data_ef82bb5241ffcd0d8a73b4bc8741abb0
#
_entry.id   ef82bb5241ffcd0d8a73b4bc8741abb0
#
_cell.length_a   1.000
_cell.length_b   1.000
_cell.length_c   1.000
_cell.angle_alpha   90.00
_cell.angle_beta   90.00
_cell.angle_gamma   90.00
#
_symmetry.space_group_name_H-M   'P 1'
#
loop_
_entity.id
_entity.type
_entity.pdbx_description
1 polymer ?
#
loop_
_entity_poly.entity_id
_entity_poly.type
_entity_poly.pdbx_seq_one_letter_code
_entity_poly.pdbx_strand_id
1 'polypeptide(L)'
;MKNLLTYLNERFPLPVTGTHSLVTAMFLVAIAQPLVKNTDDYLSTLFIAISFLFFMLRMRVTDEFKDASHDSSNYPNRPVQRGIITKRQLVVIGGISLAIELSAAFAAGALQNNSFSALFYLLILGYSVLTGFEFFIGDYLEKHFNLYFLLHQAIFFLYPIWVFNIFGTRVNSQVLLAASVFVLFMASMEIMRKYELRYDPAGALVMDTYLAVWRSLAFWLMFVISVFGPLALFTFFASIWLLVISGTASVLLLIFRKKNDAVRGIVSLIFIATSLVIFFS
;
A
#
# COMPACT_ATOMS: atom_id res chain seq x y z
N MET A 1 12.52 3.90 -24.23
CA MET A 1 12.67 2.80 -23.26
C MET A 1 13.56 3.18 -22.08
N LYS A 2 14.79 3.70 -22.28
CA LYS A 2 15.71 4.11 -21.18
C LYS A 2 15.07 5.10 -20.18
N ASN A 3 14.41 6.13 -20.66
CA ASN A 3 13.77 7.15 -19.80
C ASN A 3 12.64 6.57 -18.91
N LEU A 4 11.85 5.63 -19.46
CA LEU A 4 10.81 4.93 -18.68
C LEU A 4 11.43 4.09 -17.56
N LEU A 5 12.51 3.35 -17.86
CA LEU A 5 13.21 2.56 -16.84
C LEU A 5 13.81 3.46 -15.75
N THR A 6 14.39 4.60 -16.11
CA THR A 6 14.88 5.58 -15.14
C THR A 6 13.74 6.08 -14.23
N TYR A 7 12.59 6.46 -14.82
CA TYR A 7 11.43 6.90 -14.07
C TYR A 7 10.94 5.80 -13.09
N LEU A 8 10.78 4.56 -13.58
CA LEU A 8 10.33 3.46 -12.73
C LEU A 8 11.32 3.16 -11.61
N ASN A 9 12.62 3.13 -11.88
CA ASN A 9 13.62 2.86 -10.84
C ASN A 9 13.63 3.94 -9.74
N GLU A 10 13.44 5.21 -10.10
CA GLU A 10 13.49 6.30 -9.13
C GLU A 10 12.15 6.52 -8.40
N ARG A 11 11.02 6.28 -9.06
CA ARG A 11 9.70 6.65 -8.55
C ARG A 11 8.78 5.46 -8.21
N PHE A 12 9.07 4.30 -8.79
CA PHE A 12 8.26 3.09 -8.64
C PHE A 12 9.14 1.83 -8.78
N PRO A 13 10.07 1.57 -7.86
CA PRO A 13 11.02 0.45 -7.97
C PRO A 13 10.29 -0.90 -7.99
N LEU A 14 10.15 -1.48 -9.20
CA LEU A 14 9.35 -2.68 -9.45
C LEU A 14 9.66 -3.87 -8.53
N PRO A 15 10.93 -4.19 -8.17
CA PRO A 15 11.18 -5.30 -7.26
C PRO A 15 10.52 -5.10 -5.89
N VAL A 16 10.58 -3.89 -5.35
CA VAL A 16 10.01 -3.56 -4.03
C VAL A 16 8.48 -3.49 -4.11
N THR A 17 7.95 -2.71 -5.07
CA THR A 17 6.50 -2.52 -5.21
C THR A 17 5.80 -3.81 -5.65
N GLY A 18 6.42 -4.62 -6.50
CA GLY A 18 5.91 -5.93 -6.91
C GLY A 18 5.85 -6.92 -5.75
N THR A 19 6.92 -6.99 -4.93
CA THR A 19 6.90 -7.81 -3.72
C THR A 19 5.79 -7.37 -2.76
N HIS A 20 5.67 -6.07 -2.48
CA HIS A 20 4.61 -5.55 -1.62
C HIS A 20 3.21 -5.85 -2.18
N SER A 21 3.01 -5.72 -3.49
CA SER A 21 1.72 -6.03 -4.13
C SER A 21 1.37 -7.51 -3.99
N LEU A 22 2.35 -8.40 -4.18
CA LEU A 22 2.14 -9.84 -4.03
C LEU A 22 1.78 -10.20 -2.59
N VAL A 23 2.55 -9.75 -1.60
CA VAL A 23 2.26 -10.09 -0.19
C VAL A 23 0.99 -9.41 0.31
N THR A 24 0.60 -8.26 -0.25
CA THR A 24 -0.70 -7.63 0.01
C THR A 24 -1.85 -8.51 -0.48
N ALA A 25 -1.74 -9.05 -1.70
CA ALA A 25 -2.73 -9.99 -2.24
C ALA A 25 -2.79 -11.28 -1.41
N MET A 26 -1.63 -11.85 -1.04
CA MET A 26 -1.55 -13.03 -0.19
C MET A 26 -2.22 -12.79 1.17
N PHE A 27 -2.01 -11.64 1.79
CA PHE A 27 -2.67 -11.26 3.04
C PHE A 27 -4.19 -11.23 2.87
N LEU A 28 -4.69 -10.53 1.85
CA LEU A 28 -6.13 -10.39 1.59
C LEU A 28 -6.79 -11.74 1.31
N VAL A 29 -6.14 -12.59 0.51
CA VAL A 29 -6.67 -13.92 0.19
C VAL A 29 -6.66 -14.83 1.41
N ALA A 30 -5.61 -14.79 2.23
CA ALA A 30 -5.53 -15.57 3.47
C ALA A 30 -6.69 -15.27 4.42
N ILE A 31 -7.10 -14.01 4.56
CA ILE A 31 -8.23 -13.65 5.42
C ILE A 31 -9.59 -13.91 4.76
N ALA A 32 -9.65 -13.91 3.43
CA ALA A 32 -10.87 -14.19 2.67
C ALA A 32 -11.14 -15.69 2.54
N GLN A 33 -10.08 -16.46 2.29
CA GLN A 33 -10.09 -17.91 2.05
C GLN A 33 -8.98 -18.57 2.88
N PRO A 34 -9.23 -18.89 4.16
CA PRO A 34 -8.19 -19.39 5.08
C PRO A 34 -7.49 -20.70 4.65
N LEU A 35 -8.05 -21.39 3.68
CA LEU A 35 -7.46 -22.59 3.11
C LEU A 35 -7.37 -22.43 1.59
N VAL A 36 -6.29 -21.80 1.13
CA VAL A 36 -5.94 -21.76 -0.30
C VAL A 36 -5.66 -23.18 -0.77
N LYS A 37 -6.52 -23.75 -1.62
CA LYS A 37 -6.51 -25.21 -1.87
C LYS A 37 -6.30 -25.59 -3.32
N ASN A 38 -6.53 -24.70 -4.28
CA ASN A 38 -6.53 -25.04 -5.67
C ASN A 38 -5.78 -24.02 -6.56
N THR A 39 -5.54 -24.38 -7.81
CA THR A 39 -4.81 -23.54 -8.77
C THR A 39 -5.52 -22.19 -8.99
N ASP A 40 -6.86 -22.15 -8.96
CA ASP A 40 -7.63 -20.94 -9.22
C ASP A 40 -7.46 -19.93 -8.08
N ASP A 41 -7.28 -20.39 -6.83
CA ASP A 41 -6.99 -19.51 -5.69
C ASP A 41 -5.61 -18.83 -5.85
N TYR A 42 -4.59 -19.57 -6.28
CA TYR A 42 -3.25 -19.02 -6.55
C TYR A 42 -3.27 -18.06 -7.73
N LEU A 43 -3.99 -18.40 -8.81
CA LEU A 43 -4.15 -17.53 -9.97
C LEU A 43 -4.94 -16.26 -9.62
N SER A 44 -6.01 -16.38 -8.83
CA SER A 44 -6.75 -15.22 -8.32
C SER A 44 -5.86 -14.33 -7.46
N THR A 45 -5.02 -14.92 -6.59
CA THR A 45 -4.03 -14.17 -5.79
C THR A 45 -3.07 -13.40 -6.70
N LEU A 46 -2.57 -14.02 -7.77
CA LEU A 46 -1.69 -13.36 -8.73
C LEU A 46 -2.39 -12.19 -9.43
N PHE A 47 -3.64 -12.37 -9.88
CA PHE A 47 -4.39 -11.29 -10.52
C PHE A 47 -4.76 -10.16 -9.55
N ILE A 48 -5.06 -10.46 -8.29
CA ILE A 48 -5.23 -9.44 -7.22
C ILE A 48 -3.92 -8.67 -7.05
N ALA A 49 -2.76 -9.35 -7.02
CA ALA A 49 -1.46 -8.71 -6.92
C ALA A 49 -1.15 -7.80 -8.13
N ILE A 50 -1.44 -8.26 -9.34
CA ILE A 50 -1.30 -7.47 -10.58
C ILE A 50 -2.21 -6.24 -10.53
N SER A 51 -3.48 -6.41 -10.15
CA SER A 51 -4.42 -5.30 -10.01
C SER A 51 -3.88 -4.26 -9.01
N PHE A 52 -3.42 -4.69 -7.84
CA PHE A 52 -2.87 -3.81 -6.82
C PHE A 52 -1.58 -3.11 -7.28
N LEU A 53 -0.68 -3.81 -7.98
CA LEU A 53 0.55 -3.24 -8.52
C LEU A 53 0.26 -2.09 -9.51
N PHE A 54 -0.67 -2.32 -10.43
CA PHE A 54 -1.02 -1.32 -11.45
C PHE A 54 -1.89 -0.20 -10.88
N PHE A 55 -2.70 -0.47 -9.86
CA PHE A 55 -3.32 0.56 -9.03
C PHE A 55 -2.27 1.49 -8.42
N MET A 56 -1.24 0.95 -7.76
CA MET A 56 -0.18 1.75 -7.15
C MET A 56 0.60 2.56 -8.19
N LEU A 57 0.86 1.98 -9.37
CA LEU A 57 1.53 2.70 -10.47
C LEU A 57 0.66 3.84 -11.01
N ARG A 58 -0.64 3.61 -11.21
CA ARG A 58 -1.59 4.63 -11.63
C ARG A 58 -1.70 5.77 -10.59
N MET A 59 -1.80 5.43 -9.30
CA MET A 59 -1.79 6.44 -8.23
C MET A 59 -0.49 7.23 -8.22
N ARG A 60 0.65 6.57 -8.44
CA ARG A 60 1.93 7.25 -8.58
C ARG A 60 1.96 8.25 -9.73
N VAL A 61 1.40 7.87 -10.89
CA VAL A 61 1.25 8.78 -12.03
C VAL A 61 0.32 9.94 -11.67
N THR A 62 -0.78 9.71 -10.98
CA THR A 62 -1.71 10.75 -10.52
C THR A 62 -1.01 11.77 -9.62
N ASP A 63 -0.17 11.30 -8.68
CA ASP A 63 0.64 12.16 -7.80
C ASP A 63 1.58 13.09 -8.59
N GLU A 64 2.19 12.63 -9.69
CA GLU A 64 3.07 13.48 -10.52
C GLU A 64 2.32 14.68 -11.16
N PHE A 65 1.00 14.57 -11.35
CA PHE A 65 0.18 15.69 -11.82
C PHE A 65 -0.27 16.58 -10.67
N LYS A 66 -0.76 15.95 -9.60
CA LYS A 66 -1.28 16.63 -8.42
C LYS A 66 -0.21 17.48 -7.74
N ASP A 67 0.95 16.89 -7.49
CA ASP A 67 2.04 17.51 -6.72
C ASP A 67 3.01 18.33 -7.62
N ALA A 68 2.69 18.58 -8.91
CA ALA A 68 3.62 19.13 -9.88
C ALA A 68 4.22 20.50 -9.46
N SER A 69 3.43 21.39 -8.86
CA SER A 69 3.91 22.71 -8.41
C SER A 69 4.78 22.59 -7.15
N HIS A 70 4.36 21.80 -6.18
CA HIS A 70 5.12 21.50 -4.96
C HIS A 70 6.46 20.81 -5.30
N ASP A 71 6.45 19.85 -6.21
CA ASP A 71 7.64 19.10 -6.62
C ASP A 71 8.63 19.96 -7.40
N SER A 72 8.15 20.91 -8.21
CA SER A 72 9.05 21.81 -8.94
C SER A 72 9.83 22.75 -8.01
N SER A 73 9.22 23.14 -6.89
CA SER A 73 9.84 24.02 -5.89
C SER A 73 10.77 23.26 -4.95
N ASN A 74 10.33 22.09 -4.45
CA ASN A 74 11.03 21.38 -3.38
C ASN A 74 11.94 20.25 -3.89
N TYR A 75 11.65 19.68 -5.07
CA TYR A 75 12.34 18.48 -5.58
C TYR A 75 12.71 18.58 -7.07
N PRO A 76 13.52 19.58 -7.47
CA PRO A 76 13.86 19.82 -8.89
C PRO A 76 14.60 18.66 -9.55
N ASN A 77 15.18 17.76 -8.76
CA ASN A 77 15.94 16.61 -9.24
C ASN A 77 15.07 15.37 -9.55
N ARG A 78 13.73 15.43 -9.41
CA ARG A 78 12.85 14.34 -9.79
C ARG A 78 12.75 14.15 -11.30
N PRO A 79 12.48 12.93 -11.81
CA PRO A 79 12.51 12.65 -13.26
C PRO A 79 11.61 13.54 -14.12
N VAL A 80 10.44 13.93 -13.61
CA VAL A 80 9.50 14.82 -14.32
C VAL A 80 10.07 16.23 -14.43
N GLN A 81 10.60 16.78 -13.33
CA GLN A 81 11.19 18.10 -13.25
C GLN A 81 12.47 18.22 -14.10
N ARG A 82 13.26 17.12 -14.19
CA ARG A 82 14.43 17.01 -15.07
C ARG A 82 14.07 16.80 -16.55
N GLY A 83 12.79 16.65 -16.90
CA GLY A 83 12.35 16.38 -18.28
C GLY A 83 12.68 14.97 -18.79
N ILE A 84 13.03 14.01 -17.92
CA ILE A 84 13.32 12.61 -18.30
C ILE A 84 12.06 11.95 -18.84
N ILE A 85 10.90 12.27 -18.27
CA ILE A 85 9.60 11.80 -18.70
C ILE A 85 8.65 12.97 -18.89
N THR A 86 7.84 12.92 -19.95
CA THR A 86 6.88 13.99 -20.28
C THR A 86 5.50 13.68 -19.68
N LYS A 87 4.68 14.72 -19.43
CA LYS A 87 3.29 14.57 -18.99
C LYS A 87 2.47 13.67 -19.95
N ARG A 88 2.70 13.78 -21.28
CA ARG A 88 2.03 12.92 -22.26
C ARG A 88 2.39 11.44 -22.07
N GLN A 89 3.65 11.14 -21.80
CA GLN A 89 4.08 9.76 -21.49
C GLN A 89 3.46 9.25 -20.20
N LEU A 90 3.34 10.09 -19.16
CA LEU A 90 2.67 9.75 -17.92
C LEU A 90 1.18 9.43 -18.13
N VAL A 91 0.47 10.19 -18.96
CA VAL A 91 -0.94 9.88 -19.31
C VAL A 91 -1.04 8.50 -19.98
N VAL A 92 -0.13 8.17 -20.90
CA VAL A 92 -0.11 6.85 -21.54
C VAL A 92 0.15 5.74 -20.52
N ILE A 93 1.13 5.92 -19.63
CA ILE A 93 1.46 4.96 -18.56
C ILE A 93 0.24 4.77 -17.65
N GLY A 94 -0.39 5.87 -17.22
CA GLY A 94 -1.60 5.82 -16.38
C GLY A 94 -2.77 5.10 -17.04
N GLY A 95 -2.99 5.34 -18.34
CA GLY A 95 -4.03 4.66 -19.12
C GLY A 95 -3.78 3.16 -19.28
N ILE A 96 -2.55 2.77 -19.60
CA ILE A 96 -2.15 1.35 -19.66
C ILE A 96 -2.29 0.69 -18.29
N SER A 97 -1.85 1.39 -17.22
CA SER A 97 -1.98 0.89 -15.86
C SER A 97 -3.43 0.64 -15.48
N LEU A 98 -4.33 1.57 -15.80
CA LEU A 98 -5.77 1.42 -15.55
C LEU A 98 -6.35 0.22 -16.31
N ALA A 99 -5.98 0.04 -17.58
CA ALA A 99 -6.46 -1.08 -18.38
C ALA A 99 -6.03 -2.43 -17.80
N ILE A 100 -4.75 -2.58 -17.40
CA ILE A 100 -4.24 -3.80 -16.79
C ILE A 100 -4.87 -4.02 -15.40
N GLU A 101 -4.97 -2.97 -14.59
CA GLU A 101 -5.59 -2.97 -13.27
C GLU A 101 -7.01 -3.55 -13.32
N LEU A 102 -7.87 -3.02 -14.21
CA LEU A 102 -9.25 -3.46 -14.36
C LEU A 102 -9.35 -4.88 -14.95
N SER A 103 -8.53 -5.19 -15.95
CA SER A 103 -8.49 -6.53 -16.56
C SER A 103 -8.10 -7.59 -15.52
N ALA A 104 -7.11 -7.31 -14.69
CA ALA A 104 -6.69 -8.21 -13.63
C ALA A 104 -7.77 -8.34 -12.53
N ALA A 105 -8.42 -7.24 -12.15
CA ALA A 105 -9.52 -7.28 -11.18
C ALA A 105 -10.70 -8.13 -11.68
N PHE A 106 -11.04 -8.03 -12.97
CA PHE A 106 -12.06 -8.87 -13.59
C PHE A 106 -11.63 -10.34 -13.64
N ALA A 107 -10.38 -10.62 -14.05
CA ALA A 107 -9.86 -11.99 -14.16
C ALA A 107 -9.85 -12.69 -12.78
N ALA A 108 -9.48 -11.99 -11.71
CA ALA A 108 -9.49 -12.54 -10.35
C ALA A 108 -10.88 -13.04 -9.94
N GLY A 109 -11.93 -12.28 -10.25
CA GLY A 109 -13.31 -12.69 -9.97
C GLY A 109 -13.81 -13.80 -10.90
N ALA A 110 -13.46 -13.73 -12.16
CA ALA A 110 -13.88 -14.72 -13.17
C ALA A 110 -13.35 -16.13 -12.83
N LEU A 111 -12.12 -16.26 -12.34
CA LEU A 111 -11.54 -17.53 -11.88
C LEU A 111 -12.32 -18.16 -10.73
N GLN A 112 -12.94 -17.36 -9.89
CA GLN A 112 -13.79 -17.80 -8.76
C GLN A 112 -15.29 -17.88 -9.15
N ASN A 113 -15.60 -17.88 -10.47
CA ASN A 113 -16.97 -17.87 -10.99
C ASN A 113 -17.81 -16.69 -10.46
N ASN A 114 -17.18 -15.59 -10.09
CA ASN A 114 -17.81 -14.39 -9.58
C ASN A 114 -17.33 -13.12 -10.31
N SER A 115 -17.57 -13.06 -11.61
CA SER A 115 -17.22 -11.88 -12.43
C SER A 115 -17.91 -10.60 -11.93
N PHE A 116 -19.02 -10.72 -11.20
CA PHE A 116 -19.74 -9.59 -10.61
C PHE A 116 -18.92 -8.86 -9.56
N SER A 117 -17.94 -9.53 -8.94
CA SER A 117 -17.01 -8.93 -7.98
C SER A 117 -16.26 -7.72 -8.55
N ALA A 118 -16.05 -7.65 -9.86
CA ALA A 118 -15.43 -6.51 -10.53
C ALA A 118 -16.21 -5.20 -10.31
N LEU A 119 -17.53 -5.24 -10.09
CA LEU A 119 -18.32 -4.06 -9.74
C LEU A 119 -17.91 -3.46 -8.39
N PHE A 120 -17.51 -4.29 -7.44
CA PHE A 120 -16.98 -3.80 -6.17
C PHE A 120 -15.62 -3.12 -6.35
N TYR A 121 -14.85 -3.51 -7.38
CA TYR A 121 -13.61 -2.82 -7.71
C TYR A 121 -13.85 -1.38 -8.20
N LEU A 122 -15.00 -1.09 -8.79
CA LEU A 122 -15.38 0.28 -9.19
C LEU A 122 -15.46 1.22 -7.99
N LEU A 123 -15.73 0.72 -6.77
CA LEU A 123 -15.68 1.53 -5.55
C LEU A 123 -14.24 1.98 -5.28
N ILE A 124 -13.25 1.09 -5.42
CA ILE A 124 -11.82 1.40 -5.29
C ILE A 124 -11.42 2.43 -6.35
N LEU A 125 -11.83 2.21 -7.60
CA LEU A 125 -11.56 3.14 -8.69
C LEU A 125 -12.17 4.52 -8.42
N GLY A 126 -13.45 4.59 -8.08
CA GLY A 126 -14.14 5.84 -7.77
C GLY A 126 -13.48 6.59 -6.60
N TYR A 127 -13.15 5.86 -5.52
CA TYR A 127 -12.45 6.46 -4.39
C TYR A 127 -11.05 6.98 -4.78
N SER A 128 -10.31 6.23 -5.60
CA SER A 128 -8.99 6.65 -6.09
C SER A 128 -9.05 7.90 -6.96
N VAL A 129 -10.13 8.10 -7.71
CA VAL A 129 -10.38 9.35 -8.44
C VAL A 129 -10.59 10.50 -7.47
N LEU A 130 -11.41 10.32 -6.43
CA LEU A 130 -11.63 11.34 -5.40
C LEU A 130 -10.32 11.72 -4.68
N THR A 131 -9.46 10.75 -4.35
CA THR A 131 -8.15 11.03 -3.75
C THR A 131 -7.22 11.79 -4.71
N GLY A 132 -7.29 11.49 -6.01
CA GLY A 132 -6.55 12.20 -7.04
C GLY A 132 -6.93 13.68 -7.16
N PHE A 133 -8.21 14.02 -6.88
CA PHE A 133 -8.71 15.40 -6.80
C PHE A 133 -8.72 15.95 -5.37
N GLU A 134 -8.06 15.27 -4.41
CA GLU A 134 -8.03 15.67 -3.00
C GLU A 134 -9.43 15.97 -2.43
N PHE A 135 -10.43 15.17 -2.87
CA PHE A 135 -11.83 15.31 -2.48
C PHE A 135 -12.41 16.71 -2.75
N PHE A 136 -11.82 17.45 -3.69
CA PHE A 136 -12.14 18.85 -4.02
C PHE A 136 -11.97 19.85 -2.83
N ILE A 137 -11.20 19.46 -1.81
CA ILE A 137 -10.90 20.25 -0.61
C ILE A 137 -9.38 20.31 -0.34
N GLY A 138 -8.53 20.30 -1.40
CA GLY A 138 -7.07 20.23 -1.30
C GLY A 138 -6.47 21.27 -0.36
N ASP A 139 -6.84 22.56 -0.50
CA ASP A 139 -6.34 23.66 0.35
C ASP A 139 -6.66 23.46 1.85
N TYR A 140 -7.75 22.78 2.14
CA TYR A 140 -8.13 22.44 3.51
C TYR A 140 -7.29 21.24 4.00
N LEU A 141 -7.12 20.23 3.17
CA LEU A 141 -6.35 19.03 3.53
C LEU A 141 -4.86 19.33 3.73
N GLU A 142 -4.29 20.26 2.95
CA GLU A 142 -2.90 20.70 3.12
C GLU A 142 -2.64 21.22 4.53
N LYS A 143 -3.62 21.93 5.13
CA LYS A 143 -3.54 22.45 6.51
C LYS A 143 -3.85 21.41 7.58
N HIS A 144 -4.43 20.26 7.20
CA HIS A 144 -4.90 19.22 8.13
C HIS A 144 -4.30 17.86 7.81
N PHE A 145 -2.99 17.73 8.00
CA PHE A 145 -2.20 16.54 7.63
C PHE A 145 -2.79 15.22 8.15
N ASN A 146 -3.34 15.19 9.36
CA ASN A 146 -3.98 13.99 9.91
C ASN A 146 -5.22 13.57 9.12
N LEU A 147 -6.05 14.53 8.72
CA LEU A 147 -7.24 14.27 7.90
C LEU A 147 -6.83 13.82 6.50
N TYR A 148 -5.82 14.48 5.91
CA TYR A 148 -5.22 14.04 4.65
C TYR A 148 -4.82 12.57 4.72
N PHE A 149 -4.05 12.17 5.75
CA PHE A 149 -3.65 10.79 5.96
C PHE A 149 -4.86 9.85 6.05
N LEU A 150 -5.83 10.14 6.92
CA LEU A 150 -6.99 9.28 7.14
C LEU A 150 -7.81 9.07 5.86
N LEU A 151 -8.09 10.14 5.11
CA LEU A 151 -8.83 10.06 3.86
C LEU A 151 -8.07 9.25 2.80
N HIS A 152 -6.74 9.39 2.71
CA HIS A 152 -5.95 8.60 1.76
C HIS A 152 -5.83 7.12 2.16
N GLN A 153 -5.81 6.81 3.47
CA GLN A 153 -5.78 5.43 3.94
C GLN A 153 -7.14 4.72 3.86
N ALA A 154 -8.24 5.46 3.83
CA ALA A 154 -9.58 4.89 3.80
C ALA A 154 -9.85 4.00 2.57
N ILE A 155 -9.12 4.19 1.46
CA ILE A 155 -9.21 3.31 0.28
C ILE A 155 -8.90 1.85 0.63
N PHE A 156 -8.02 1.60 1.61
CA PHE A 156 -7.63 0.25 1.98
C PHE A 156 -8.72 -0.52 2.75
N PHE A 157 -9.81 0.14 3.19
CA PHE A 157 -11.01 -0.57 3.66
C PHE A 157 -11.80 -1.21 2.50
N LEU A 158 -11.67 -0.69 1.29
CA LEU A 158 -12.41 -1.21 0.13
C LEU A 158 -11.79 -2.51 -0.44
N TYR A 159 -10.48 -2.70 -0.25
CA TYR A 159 -9.79 -3.91 -0.75
C TYR A 159 -10.30 -5.21 -0.11
N PRO A 160 -10.40 -5.33 1.23
CA PRO A 160 -11.05 -6.50 1.84
C PRO A 160 -12.47 -6.73 1.34
N ILE A 161 -13.29 -5.68 1.19
CA ILE A 161 -14.67 -5.79 0.69
C ILE A 161 -14.68 -6.41 -0.70
N TRP A 162 -13.83 -5.95 -1.61
CA TRP A 162 -13.70 -6.51 -2.96
C TRP A 162 -13.24 -7.96 -2.94
N VAL A 163 -12.16 -8.29 -2.20
CA VAL A 163 -11.61 -9.65 -2.16
C VAL A 163 -12.56 -10.61 -1.45
N PHE A 164 -13.24 -10.20 -0.38
CA PHE A 164 -14.29 -11.01 0.27
C PHE A 164 -15.42 -11.32 -0.69
N ASN A 165 -15.78 -10.39 -1.56
CA ASN A 165 -16.79 -10.64 -2.58
C ASN A 165 -16.29 -11.66 -3.63
N ILE A 166 -15.00 -11.59 -4.05
CA ILE A 166 -14.43 -12.59 -4.98
C ILE A 166 -14.64 -14.01 -4.45
N PHE A 167 -14.30 -14.26 -3.18
CA PHE A 167 -14.30 -15.59 -2.56
C PHE A 167 -15.63 -15.95 -1.87
N GLY A 168 -16.64 -15.08 -1.89
CA GLY A 168 -17.91 -15.30 -1.17
C GLY A 168 -17.73 -15.42 0.35
N THR A 169 -16.76 -14.72 0.92
CA THR A 169 -16.37 -14.81 2.32
C THR A 169 -17.51 -14.42 3.25
N ARG A 170 -17.84 -15.28 4.20
CA ARG A 170 -18.78 -14.94 5.28
C ARG A 170 -18.08 -14.06 6.31
N VAL A 171 -18.54 -12.81 6.42
CA VAL A 171 -17.98 -11.85 7.35
C VAL A 171 -18.44 -12.16 8.78
N ASN A 172 -17.47 -12.36 9.68
CA ASN A 172 -17.67 -12.53 11.12
C ASN A 172 -16.67 -11.63 11.89
N SER A 173 -16.70 -11.65 13.21
CA SER A 173 -15.84 -10.82 14.04
C SER A 173 -14.34 -11.08 13.83
N GLN A 174 -13.94 -12.32 13.58
CA GLN A 174 -12.54 -12.69 13.32
C GLN A 174 -12.06 -12.14 11.96
N VAL A 175 -12.87 -12.30 10.92
CA VAL A 175 -12.59 -11.76 9.59
C VAL A 175 -12.51 -10.23 9.64
N LEU A 176 -13.40 -9.57 10.39
CA LEU A 176 -13.35 -8.12 10.60
C LEU A 176 -12.09 -7.70 11.34
N LEU A 177 -11.68 -8.44 12.39
CA LEU A 177 -10.43 -8.17 13.09
C LEU A 177 -9.23 -8.28 12.14
N ALA A 178 -9.14 -9.36 11.37
CA ALA A 178 -8.05 -9.57 10.41
C ALA A 178 -8.03 -8.50 9.31
N ALA A 179 -9.20 -8.09 8.79
CA ALA A 179 -9.32 -6.98 7.85
C ALA A 179 -8.87 -5.63 8.47
N SER A 180 -9.19 -5.39 9.74
CA SER A 180 -8.73 -4.19 10.46
C SER A 180 -7.21 -4.18 10.62
N VAL A 181 -6.60 -5.33 10.94
CA VAL A 181 -5.14 -5.49 11.00
C VAL A 181 -4.51 -5.22 9.63
N PHE A 182 -5.12 -5.70 8.54
CA PHE A 182 -4.69 -5.38 7.18
C PHE A 182 -4.64 -3.87 6.93
N VAL A 183 -5.71 -3.14 7.23
CA VAL A 183 -5.77 -1.69 7.05
C VAL A 183 -4.70 -0.97 7.88
N LEU A 184 -4.47 -1.41 9.11
CA LEU A 184 -3.41 -0.87 9.96
C LEU A 184 -2.02 -1.14 9.38
N PHE A 185 -1.78 -2.31 8.80
CA PHE A 185 -0.53 -2.59 8.09
C PHE A 185 -0.36 -1.67 6.87
N MET A 186 -1.40 -1.43 6.07
CA MET A 186 -1.33 -0.49 4.96
C MET A 186 -1.00 0.93 5.43
N ALA A 187 -1.59 1.38 6.54
CA ALA A 187 -1.26 2.65 7.17
C ALA A 187 0.21 2.69 7.64
N SER A 188 0.70 1.61 8.25
CA SER A 188 2.11 1.48 8.67
C SER A 188 3.07 1.52 7.48
N MET A 189 2.72 0.87 6.37
CA MET A 189 3.52 0.90 5.12
C MET A 189 3.58 2.30 4.52
N GLU A 190 2.49 3.07 4.56
CA GLU A 190 2.50 4.46 4.11
C GLU A 190 3.36 5.34 5.02
N ILE A 191 3.26 5.19 6.35
CA ILE A 191 4.13 5.91 7.30
C ILE A 191 5.59 5.56 7.03
N MET A 192 5.92 4.26 6.87
CA MET A 192 7.25 3.76 6.58
C MET A 192 7.80 4.34 5.28
N ARG A 193 7.00 4.44 4.22
CA ARG A 193 7.39 4.98 2.92
C ARG A 193 7.91 6.42 3.01
N LYS A 194 7.33 7.23 3.89
CA LYS A 194 7.71 8.63 4.13
C LYS A 194 8.35 8.82 5.53
N TYR A 195 9.00 7.80 6.09
CA TYR A 195 9.68 7.90 7.38
C TYR A 195 11.12 8.40 7.21
N GLU A 196 11.25 9.64 6.76
CA GLU A 196 12.52 10.32 6.50
C GLU A 196 12.36 11.83 6.68
N LEU A 197 13.47 12.57 6.81
CA LEU A 197 13.49 14.01 6.71
C LEU A 197 13.91 14.42 5.30
N ARG A 198 13.22 15.40 4.74
CA ARG A 198 13.52 15.96 3.42
C ARG A 198 13.77 17.45 3.55
N TYR A 199 14.68 17.94 2.69
CA TYR A 199 15.06 19.34 2.66
C TYR A 199 14.88 19.87 1.25
N ASP A 200 14.45 21.13 1.14
CA ASP A 200 14.39 21.85 -0.13
C ASP A 200 15.79 22.24 -0.62
N PRO A 201 15.92 22.82 -1.84
CA PRO A 201 17.21 23.27 -2.35
C PRO A 201 17.88 24.38 -1.50
N ALA A 202 17.11 25.11 -0.68
CA ALA A 202 17.62 26.13 0.24
C ALA A 202 18.04 25.56 1.60
N GLY A 203 17.84 24.25 1.81
CA GLY A 203 18.17 23.56 3.07
C GLY A 203 17.10 23.68 4.14
N ALA A 204 15.89 24.17 3.84
CA ALA A 204 14.78 24.20 4.78
C ALA A 204 14.07 22.85 4.83
N LEU A 205 13.63 22.46 6.05
CA LEU A 205 12.90 21.20 6.24
C LEU A 205 11.52 21.26 5.59
N VAL A 206 11.25 20.31 4.69
CA VAL A 206 9.93 20.15 4.05
C VAL A 206 9.01 19.33 4.93
N MET A 207 7.82 19.88 5.24
CA MET A 207 6.84 19.29 6.17
C MET A 207 5.85 18.37 5.45
N ASP A 208 6.34 17.48 4.58
CA ASP A 208 5.54 16.55 3.74
C ASP A 208 5.77 15.07 4.08
N THR A 209 6.51 14.79 5.15
CA THR A 209 6.81 13.43 5.61
C THR A 209 6.32 13.18 7.03
N TYR A 210 6.01 11.91 7.36
CA TYR A 210 5.49 11.55 8.69
C TYR A 210 6.54 11.77 9.78
N LEU A 211 7.83 11.59 9.48
CA LEU A 211 8.88 11.88 10.45
C LEU A 211 8.98 13.37 10.74
N ALA A 212 8.82 14.24 9.76
CA ALA A 212 8.83 15.69 9.95
C ALA A 212 7.62 16.16 10.76
N VAL A 213 6.41 15.68 10.44
CA VAL A 213 5.15 16.15 11.05
C VAL A 213 4.88 15.46 12.38
N TRP A 214 4.94 14.12 12.43
CA TRP A 214 4.56 13.32 13.60
C TRP A 214 5.74 12.96 14.51
N ARG A 215 6.99 13.18 14.07
CA ARG A 215 8.19 12.90 14.86
C ARG A 215 8.19 11.48 15.45
N SER A 216 8.32 11.36 16.76
CA SER A 216 8.32 10.07 17.46
C SER A 216 6.98 9.31 17.37
N LEU A 217 5.85 9.99 17.17
CA LEU A 217 4.55 9.32 17.01
C LEU A 217 4.54 8.40 15.79
N ALA A 218 5.17 8.81 14.68
CA ALA A 218 5.28 7.95 13.49
C ALA A 218 5.98 6.63 13.81
N PHE A 219 7.07 6.65 14.59
CA PHE A 219 7.75 5.43 15.04
C PHE A 219 6.84 4.56 15.91
N TRP A 220 6.17 5.16 16.91
CA TRP A 220 5.35 4.39 17.84
C TRP A 220 4.11 3.78 17.17
N LEU A 221 3.51 4.44 16.18
CA LEU A 221 2.44 3.86 15.38
C LEU A 221 2.91 2.62 14.60
N MET A 222 4.04 2.73 13.90
CA MET A 222 4.63 1.58 13.19
C MET A 222 5.01 0.47 14.18
N PHE A 223 5.57 0.80 15.33
CA PHE A 223 5.93 -0.17 16.37
C PHE A 223 4.72 -0.94 16.87
N VAL A 224 3.65 -0.24 17.29
CA VAL A 224 2.43 -0.86 17.81
C VAL A 224 1.81 -1.79 16.75
N ILE A 225 1.69 -1.33 15.51
CA ILE A 225 1.11 -2.15 14.44
C ILE A 225 1.98 -3.38 14.15
N SER A 226 3.30 -3.22 14.09
CA SER A 226 4.24 -4.31 13.79
C SER A 226 4.33 -5.37 14.89
N VAL A 227 4.07 -4.99 16.13
CA VAL A 227 4.10 -5.91 17.28
C VAL A 227 2.71 -6.54 17.49
N PHE A 228 1.67 -5.73 17.59
CA PHE A 228 0.34 -6.20 17.95
C PHE A 228 -0.47 -6.73 16.76
N GLY A 229 -0.13 -6.35 15.51
CA GLY A 229 -0.80 -6.90 14.33
C GLY A 229 -0.64 -8.40 14.20
N PRO A 230 0.60 -8.96 14.15
CA PRO A 230 0.80 -10.42 14.13
C PRO A 230 0.19 -11.11 15.36
N LEU A 231 0.29 -10.48 16.54
CA LEU A 231 -0.30 -11.02 17.78
C LEU A 231 -1.84 -11.14 17.68
N ALA A 232 -2.51 -10.14 17.10
CA ALA A 232 -3.94 -10.19 16.87
C ALA A 232 -4.31 -11.28 15.84
N LEU A 233 -3.53 -11.44 14.78
CA LEU A 233 -3.73 -12.48 13.77
C LEU A 233 -3.50 -13.90 14.33
N PHE A 234 -2.68 -14.05 15.36
CA PHE A 234 -2.51 -15.34 16.05
C PHE A 234 -3.83 -15.88 16.58
N THR A 235 -4.75 -15.04 17.02
CA THR A 235 -6.08 -15.46 17.47
C THR A 235 -6.95 -16.06 16.36
N PHE A 236 -6.62 -15.78 15.10
CA PHE A 236 -7.34 -16.28 13.93
C PHE A 236 -6.63 -17.47 13.27
N PHE A 237 -5.32 -17.39 13.07
CA PHE A 237 -4.54 -18.37 12.34
C PHE A 237 -3.83 -19.41 13.23
N ALA A 238 -3.77 -19.18 14.54
CA ALA A 238 -3.13 -20.03 15.56
C ALA A 238 -1.67 -20.45 15.24
N SER A 239 -0.98 -19.69 14.34
CA SER A 239 0.38 -20.00 13.93
C SER A 239 1.40 -19.44 14.92
N ILE A 240 2.22 -20.30 15.53
CA ILE A 240 3.29 -19.90 16.46
C ILE A 240 4.27 -18.88 15.85
N TRP A 241 4.44 -18.89 14.54
CA TRP A 241 5.32 -17.96 13.85
C TRP A 241 4.87 -16.50 13.97
N LEU A 242 3.56 -16.25 14.14
CA LEU A 242 3.05 -14.90 14.40
C LEU A 242 3.52 -14.35 15.75
N LEU A 243 3.65 -15.21 16.77
CA LEU A 243 4.23 -14.83 18.06
C LEU A 243 5.74 -14.55 17.92
N VAL A 244 6.46 -15.37 17.14
CA VAL A 244 7.89 -15.16 16.87
C VAL A 244 8.10 -13.84 16.13
N ILE A 245 7.29 -13.55 15.11
CA ILE A 245 7.35 -12.28 14.38
C ILE A 245 7.09 -11.10 15.31
N SER A 246 6.05 -11.15 16.15
CA SER A 246 5.72 -10.12 17.13
C SER A 246 6.87 -9.86 18.12
N GLY A 247 7.42 -10.92 18.70
CA GLY A 247 8.56 -10.82 19.62
C GLY A 247 9.82 -10.24 18.95
N THR A 248 10.14 -10.74 17.76
CA THR A 248 11.29 -10.26 16.97
C THR A 248 11.13 -8.79 16.58
N ALA A 249 9.92 -8.40 16.16
CA ALA A 249 9.58 -7.01 15.81
C ALA A 249 9.85 -6.06 16.97
N SER A 250 9.39 -6.42 18.19
CA SER A 250 9.57 -5.58 19.37
C SER A 250 11.03 -5.34 19.70
N VAL A 251 11.86 -6.38 19.65
CA VAL A 251 13.30 -6.29 19.94
C VAL A 251 14.02 -5.46 18.87
N LEU A 252 13.86 -5.80 17.59
CA LEU A 252 14.57 -5.14 16.51
C LEU A 252 14.20 -3.66 16.38
N LEU A 253 12.90 -3.32 16.44
CA LEU A 253 12.47 -1.93 16.35
C LEU A 253 13.00 -1.07 17.50
N LEU A 254 13.03 -1.59 18.72
CA LEU A 254 13.59 -0.87 19.87
C LEU A 254 15.12 -0.68 19.75
N ILE A 255 15.85 -1.71 19.30
CA ILE A 255 17.31 -1.62 19.11
C ILE A 255 17.64 -0.57 18.04
N PHE A 256 16.93 -0.61 16.91
CA PHE A 256 17.23 0.21 15.74
C PHE A 256 16.43 1.52 15.67
N ARG A 257 15.66 1.89 16.71
CA ARG A 257 14.73 3.04 16.73
C ARG A 257 15.32 4.37 16.25
N LYS A 258 16.65 4.57 16.39
CA LYS A 258 17.35 5.78 15.96
C LYS A 258 17.88 5.73 14.52
N LYS A 259 17.71 4.60 13.82
CA LYS A 259 18.17 4.37 12.44
C LYS A 259 16.96 4.26 11.51
N ASN A 260 16.57 5.37 10.89
CA ASN A 260 15.34 5.45 10.09
C ASN A 260 15.27 4.38 8.99
N ASP A 261 16.35 4.16 8.26
CA ASP A 261 16.39 3.15 7.20
C ASP A 261 16.25 1.72 7.73
N ALA A 262 16.84 1.43 8.89
CA ALA A 262 16.65 0.13 9.55
C ALA A 262 15.20 -0.05 10.01
N VAL A 263 14.57 0.98 10.60
CA VAL A 263 13.15 0.95 10.98
C VAL A 263 12.27 0.67 9.76
N ARG A 264 12.49 1.37 8.65
CA ARG A 264 11.78 1.15 7.38
C ARG A 264 11.90 -0.29 6.89
N GLY A 265 13.13 -0.80 6.85
CA GLY A 265 13.39 -2.19 6.44
C GLY A 265 12.72 -3.23 7.34
N ILE A 266 12.79 -3.05 8.67
CA ILE A 266 12.19 -3.96 9.64
C ILE A 266 10.67 -3.97 9.50
N VAL A 267 10.00 -2.81 9.41
CA VAL A 267 8.53 -2.73 9.23
C VAL A 267 8.09 -3.45 7.96
N SER A 268 8.82 -3.24 6.84
CA SER A 268 8.56 -3.94 5.58
C SER A 268 8.69 -5.45 5.72
N LEU A 269 9.77 -5.93 6.36
CA LEU A 269 10.01 -7.36 6.57
C LEU A 269 8.94 -8.01 7.47
N ILE A 270 8.47 -7.31 8.50
CA ILE A 270 7.41 -7.80 9.37
C ILE A 270 6.11 -7.98 8.59
N PHE A 271 5.74 -7.03 7.75
CA PHE A 271 4.56 -7.15 6.89
C PHE A 271 4.69 -8.34 5.93
N ILE A 272 5.84 -8.48 5.26
CA ILE A 272 6.13 -9.59 4.35
C ILE A 272 6.03 -10.94 5.09
N ALA A 273 6.74 -11.07 6.22
CA ALA A 273 6.76 -12.31 6.99
C ALA A 273 5.36 -12.68 7.51
N THR A 274 4.61 -11.70 8.03
CA THR A 274 3.24 -11.92 8.50
C THR A 274 2.34 -12.41 7.37
N SER A 275 2.40 -11.76 6.20
CA SER A 275 1.59 -12.13 5.02
C SER A 275 1.90 -13.54 4.53
N LEU A 276 3.19 -13.92 4.48
CA LEU A 276 3.62 -15.27 4.10
C LEU A 276 3.13 -16.32 5.12
N VAL A 277 3.30 -16.04 6.41
CA VAL A 277 2.87 -16.99 7.46
C VAL A 277 1.38 -17.26 7.37
N ILE A 278 0.52 -16.21 7.30
CA ILE A 278 -0.93 -16.41 7.25
C ILE A 278 -1.41 -17.03 5.94
N PHE A 279 -0.69 -16.82 4.83
CA PHE A 279 -1.07 -17.37 3.54
C PHE A 279 -0.76 -18.88 3.45
N PHE A 280 0.28 -19.36 4.12
CA PHE A 280 0.70 -20.76 4.13
C PHE A 280 0.29 -21.52 5.41
N SER A 281 -0.42 -20.87 6.36
CA SER A 281 -1.02 -21.55 7.53
C SER A 281 -2.34 -22.19 7.18
#